data_868b0bc7a9a051fc9472976e21115949
#
_entry.id   868b0bc7a9a051fc9472976e21115949
#
_cell.length_a   1.000
_cell.length_b   1.000
_cell.length_c   1.000
_cell.angle_alpha   90.00
_cell.angle_beta   90.00
_cell.angle_gamma   90.00
#
_symmetry.space_group_name_H-M   'P 1'
#
loop_
_entity.id
_entity.type
_entity.pdbx_description
1 polymer ?
#
loop_
_entity_poly.entity_id
_entity_poly.type
_entity_poly.pdbx_seq_one_letter_code
_entity_poly.pdbx_strand_id
1 'polypeptide(L)'
;FRRVLFRSCILFLLKGEILTSCSEFHDQHIVEGHMVLFPQNDPNQSKSMTETEFILLFFDNQVNLHNKMSIELSAIHLESEKSCFYSLSICPPLRHVLDSICFYLKQKVQCSHMHELKQKEIFMVFGTFYNRTDMAHFLMPITGRDPNFKSFVLENYLQIRNIKQFAQLYHCSERSFNRKFKSCFHDTPYNWILNQKTRHIKGQLANRNIPISEIARTFHFASPSHFTTYCKKRLGITPSEFREKIAK
;
A
#
# COMPACT_ATOMS: atom_id res chain seq x y z
N PHE A 1 18.04 -10.35 -4.07
CA PHE A 1 16.95 -9.92 -3.19
C PHE A 1 15.61 -10.38 -3.78
N ARG A 2 14.95 -11.32 -3.11
CA ARG A 2 13.64 -11.86 -3.51
C ARG A 2 12.69 -11.76 -2.30
N ARG A 3 11.56 -11.03 -2.44
CA ARG A 3 10.56 -10.90 -1.39
C ARG A 3 9.15 -10.80 -1.96
N VAL A 4 8.19 -11.31 -1.20
CA VAL A 4 6.79 -10.91 -1.34
C VAL A 4 6.57 -9.75 -0.38
N LEU A 5 6.21 -8.59 -0.90
CA LEU A 5 6.03 -7.38 -0.11
C LEU A 5 4.63 -7.36 0.50
N PHE A 6 4.55 -7.31 1.81
CA PHE A 6 3.26 -7.11 2.53
C PHE A 6 2.79 -5.65 2.53
N ARG A 7 3.62 -4.73 2.04
CA ARG A 7 3.35 -3.31 1.85
C ARG A 7 3.83 -2.90 0.47
N SER A 8 3.22 -1.86 -0.10
CA SER A 8 3.78 -1.22 -1.29
C SER A 8 5.11 -0.58 -0.95
N CYS A 9 6.02 -0.58 -1.93
CA CYS A 9 7.37 -0.10 -1.75
C CYS A 9 7.80 0.73 -2.96
N ILE A 10 8.39 1.91 -2.72
CA ILE A 10 9.14 2.65 -3.73
C ILE A 10 10.62 2.41 -3.49
N LEU A 11 11.31 1.96 -4.53
CA LEU A 11 12.76 1.88 -4.57
C LEU A 11 13.30 3.15 -5.27
N PHE A 12 14.16 3.89 -4.59
CA PHE A 12 14.91 5.02 -5.14
C PHE A 12 16.35 4.57 -5.33
N LEU A 13 16.81 4.43 -6.57
CA LEU A 13 18.18 4.03 -6.87
C LEU A 13 19.08 5.26 -6.93
N LEU A 14 19.95 5.40 -5.93
CA LEU A 14 20.81 6.58 -5.75
C LEU A 14 22.17 6.43 -6.43
N LYS A 15 22.64 5.17 -6.55
CA LYS A 15 23.91 4.82 -7.21
C LYS A 15 23.82 3.43 -7.82
N GLY A 16 24.44 3.25 -8.99
CA GLY A 16 24.59 1.95 -9.65
C GLY A 16 23.41 1.53 -10.49
N GLU A 17 23.32 0.24 -10.76
CA GLU A 17 22.34 -0.37 -11.66
C GLU A 17 21.76 -1.65 -11.08
N ILE A 18 20.45 -1.86 -11.26
CA ILE A 18 19.76 -3.08 -10.84
C ILE A 18 18.92 -3.64 -11.98
N LEU A 19 18.86 -4.97 -12.02
CA LEU A 19 17.90 -5.72 -12.85
C LEU A 19 16.76 -6.18 -11.94
N THR A 20 15.52 -5.89 -12.30
CA THR A 20 14.35 -6.25 -11.49
C THR A 20 13.32 -7.01 -12.30
N SER A 21 12.65 -7.95 -11.63
CA SER A 21 11.53 -8.72 -12.17
C SER A 21 10.39 -8.73 -11.16
N CYS A 22 9.16 -8.62 -11.65
CA CYS A 22 7.93 -8.74 -10.88
C CYS A 22 6.94 -9.68 -11.60
N SER A 23 5.72 -9.83 -11.12
CA SER A 23 4.77 -10.78 -11.71
C SER A 23 4.42 -10.49 -13.17
N GLU A 24 4.41 -9.23 -13.59
CA GLU A 24 4.04 -8.81 -14.96
C GLU A 24 5.25 -8.52 -15.86
N PHE A 25 6.42 -8.21 -15.29
CA PHE A 25 7.60 -7.78 -16.03
C PHE A 25 8.84 -8.52 -15.57
N HIS A 26 9.66 -8.93 -16.55
CA HIS A 26 10.91 -9.63 -16.31
C HIS A 26 12.09 -8.80 -16.80
N ASP A 27 13.20 -8.88 -16.07
CA ASP A 27 14.52 -8.35 -16.43
C ASP A 27 14.49 -6.85 -16.84
N GLN A 28 13.75 -6.05 -16.06
CA GLN A 28 13.71 -4.62 -16.25
C GLN A 28 14.94 -3.96 -15.65
N HIS A 29 15.66 -3.20 -16.49
CA HIS A 29 16.89 -2.51 -16.12
C HIS A 29 16.57 -1.13 -15.53
N ILE A 30 17.06 -0.86 -14.32
CA ILE A 30 16.91 0.41 -13.63
C ILE A 30 18.30 0.98 -13.42
N VAL A 31 18.48 2.22 -13.85
CA VAL A 31 19.75 2.95 -13.75
C VAL A 31 19.69 3.97 -12.61
N GLU A 32 20.87 4.43 -12.21
CA GLU A 32 21.04 5.50 -11.22
C GLU A 32 20.10 6.70 -11.47
N GLY A 33 19.60 7.31 -10.41
CA GLY A 33 18.72 8.45 -10.50
C GLY A 33 17.27 8.13 -10.88
N HIS A 34 16.88 6.85 -10.85
CA HIS A 34 15.51 6.44 -11.14
C HIS A 34 14.83 5.81 -9.91
N MET A 35 13.50 5.85 -9.90
CA MET A 35 12.68 5.20 -8.91
C MET A 35 11.64 4.28 -9.53
N VAL A 36 11.25 3.23 -8.80
CA VAL A 36 10.29 2.21 -9.22
C VAL A 36 9.35 1.89 -8.08
N LEU A 37 8.08 1.66 -8.42
CA LEU A 37 7.04 1.27 -7.47
C LEU A 37 6.74 -0.22 -7.58
N PHE A 38 6.82 -0.92 -6.45
CA PHE A 38 6.37 -2.30 -6.29
C PHE A 38 5.11 -2.33 -5.45
N PRO A 39 3.98 -2.86 -5.97
CA PRO A 39 2.76 -2.97 -5.21
C PRO A 39 2.86 -4.06 -4.13
N GLN A 40 2.01 -3.96 -3.09
CA GLN A 40 1.92 -5.01 -2.08
C GLN A 40 1.47 -6.34 -2.69
N ASN A 41 1.93 -7.46 -2.11
CA ASN A 41 1.63 -8.84 -2.53
C ASN A 41 2.15 -9.21 -3.93
N ASP A 42 2.92 -8.35 -4.58
CA ASP A 42 3.61 -8.70 -5.82
C ASP A 42 4.98 -9.31 -5.52
N PRO A 43 5.26 -10.54 -5.99
CA PRO A 43 6.58 -11.12 -5.86
C PRO A 43 7.56 -10.33 -6.74
N ASN A 44 8.58 -9.78 -6.11
CA ASN A 44 9.64 -9.11 -6.84
C ASN A 44 11.00 -9.76 -6.54
N GLN A 45 11.87 -9.69 -7.53
CA GLN A 45 13.25 -10.10 -7.43
C GLN A 45 14.12 -9.05 -8.07
N SER A 46 15.09 -8.53 -7.33
CA SER A 46 16.05 -7.57 -7.84
C SER A 46 17.46 -8.06 -7.63
N LYS A 47 18.31 -7.85 -8.64
CA LYS A 47 19.73 -8.21 -8.66
C LYS A 47 20.54 -6.96 -8.94
N SER A 48 21.51 -6.65 -8.08
CA SER A 48 22.50 -5.60 -8.35
C SER A 48 23.44 -6.03 -9.46
N MET A 49 23.63 -5.15 -10.42
CA MET A 49 24.58 -5.34 -11.52
C MET A 49 25.93 -4.69 -11.22
N THR A 50 25.92 -3.66 -10.40
CA THR A 50 27.10 -2.90 -9.94
C THR A 50 27.02 -2.69 -8.43
N GLU A 51 27.96 -1.97 -7.84
CA GLU A 51 27.82 -1.46 -6.47
C GLU A 51 26.63 -0.49 -6.40
N THR A 52 25.65 -0.79 -5.55
CA THR A 52 24.38 -0.04 -5.52
C THR A 52 24.10 0.59 -4.17
N GLU A 53 23.61 1.84 -4.19
CA GLU A 53 23.01 2.53 -3.04
C GLU A 53 21.57 2.87 -3.37
N PHE A 54 20.63 2.47 -2.49
CA PHE A 54 19.20 2.72 -2.70
C PHE A 54 18.46 2.94 -1.38
N ILE A 55 17.32 3.60 -1.46
CA ILE A 55 16.36 3.76 -0.36
C ILE A 55 15.10 2.97 -0.71
N LEU A 56 14.57 2.22 0.26
CA LEU A 56 13.26 1.58 0.19
C LEU A 56 12.27 2.32 1.08
N LEU A 57 11.24 2.90 0.49
CA LEU A 57 10.14 3.51 1.21
C LEU A 57 8.95 2.56 1.22
N PHE A 58 8.64 1.96 2.37
CA PHE A 58 7.47 1.11 2.56
C PHE A 58 6.28 1.95 3.03
N PHE A 59 5.14 1.77 2.38
CA PHE A 59 3.92 2.48 2.75
C PHE A 59 2.69 1.60 2.55
N ASP A 60 1.61 1.91 3.27
CA ASP A 60 0.32 1.27 3.04
C ASP A 60 -0.40 1.94 1.87
N ASN A 61 -1.18 1.17 1.08
CA ASN A 61 -1.92 1.67 -0.09
C ASN A 61 -3.00 2.72 0.24
N GLN A 62 -3.24 2.96 1.53
CA GLN A 62 -4.05 4.08 2.03
C GLN A 62 -3.20 5.33 2.28
N VAL A 63 -2.16 5.54 1.48
CA VAL A 63 -1.49 6.83 1.51
C VAL A 63 -2.54 7.87 1.16
N ASN A 64 -2.84 8.75 2.12
CA ASN A 64 -3.51 10.01 1.86
C ASN A 64 -2.56 10.86 1.00
N LEU A 65 -2.44 10.47 -0.27
CA LEU A 65 -2.03 11.41 -1.30
C LEU A 65 -2.95 12.60 -1.06
N HIS A 66 -2.38 13.77 -0.77
CA HIS A 66 -3.15 14.98 -0.49
C HIS A 66 -4.44 14.97 -1.31
N ASN A 67 -5.60 15.17 -0.70
CA ASN A 67 -6.93 14.98 -1.34
C ASN A 67 -7.01 15.51 -2.78
N LYS A 68 -6.28 16.59 -3.06
CA LYS A 68 -6.15 17.19 -4.37
C LYS A 68 -5.47 16.26 -5.39
N MET A 69 -4.37 15.59 -5.02
CA MET A 69 -3.64 14.67 -5.93
C MET A 69 -4.43 13.38 -6.19
N SER A 70 -5.16 12.88 -5.21
CA SER A 70 -6.03 11.70 -5.39
C SER A 70 -7.17 11.97 -6.36
N ILE A 71 -7.82 13.14 -6.26
CA ILE A 71 -8.90 13.56 -7.15
C ILE A 71 -8.34 13.80 -8.57
N GLU A 72 -7.18 14.43 -8.68
CA GLU A 72 -6.56 14.74 -9.97
C GLU A 72 -6.08 13.47 -10.71
N LEU A 73 -5.53 12.48 -9.99
CA LEU A 73 -5.14 11.20 -10.59
C LEU A 73 -6.34 10.35 -11.01
N SER A 74 -7.46 10.42 -10.28
CA SER A 74 -8.69 9.71 -10.63
C SER A 74 -9.36 10.25 -11.91
N ALA A 75 -9.08 11.50 -12.27
CA ALA A 75 -9.60 12.13 -13.48
C ALA A 75 -8.78 11.80 -14.75
N ILE A 76 -7.59 11.19 -14.61
CA ILE A 76 -6.75 10.84 -15.77
C ILE A 76 -7.21 9.49 -16.31
N HIS A 77 -7.85 9.50 -17.47
CA HIS A 77 -8.11 8.30 -18.26
C HIS A 77 -6.80 7.89 -18.96
N LEU A 78 -6.17 6.83 -18.43
CA LEU A 78 -5.03 6.23 -19.11
C LEU A 78 -5.56 5.34 -20.24
N GLU A 79 -5.47 5.80 -21.48
CA GLU A 79 -5.93 5.08 -22.69
C GLU A 79 -5.08 3.84 -23.01
N SER A 80 -3.98 3.61 -22.30
CA SER A 80 -3.09 2.49 -22.57
C SER A 80 -3.66 1.17 -22.08
N GLU A 81 -4.07 0.32 -23.01
CA GLU A 81 -4.49 -1.08 -22.75
C GLU A 81 -3.33 -1.98 -22.28
N LYS A 82 -2.08 -1.58 -22.46
CA LYS A 82 -0.91 -2.39 -22.10
C LYS A 82 -0.32 -1.92 -20.78
N SER A 83 -0.12 -2.87 -19.87
CA SER A 83 0.71 -2.71 -18.69
C SER A 83 2.13 -2.41 -19.15
N CYS A 84 2.69 -1.29 -18.75
CA CYS A 84 4.08 -0.94 -19.00
C CYS A 84 4.83 -0.86 -17.67
N PHE A 85 6.02 -1.42 -17.64
CA PHE A 85 6.93 -1.16 -16.53
C PHE A 85 7.31 0.34 -16.58
N TYR A 86 7.09 1.03 -15.48
CA TYR A 86 7.33 2.46 -15.44
C TYR A 86 8.35 2.82 -14.36
N SER A 87 9.50 3.29 -14.80
CA SER A 87 10.50 3.92 -13.94
C SER A 87 10.47 5.43 -14.14
N LEU A 88 10.59 6.17 -13.07
CA LEU A 88 10.53 7.63 -13.09
C LEU A 88 11.85 8.22 -12.60
N SER A 89 12.35 9.25 -13.26
CA SER A 89 13.58 9.91 -12.86
C SER A 89 13.40 10.69 -11.55
N ILE A 90 14.41 10.66 -10.70
CA ILE A 90 14.44 11.39 -9.43
C ILE A 90 14.77 12.85 -9.74
N CYS A 91 13.79 13.75 -9.59
CA CYS A 91 14.01 15.19 -9.79
C CYS A 91 14.90 15.79 -8.68
N PRO A 92 15.59 16.92 -8.93
CA PRO A 92 16.48 17.55 -7.94
C PRO A 92 15.84 17.80 -6.57
N PRO A 93 14.60 18.33 -6.45
CA PRO A 93 13.94 18.48 -5.14
C PRO A 93 13.77 17.17 -4.40
N LEU A 94 13.39 16.09 -5.10
CA LEU A 94 13.28 14.76 -4.49
C LEU A 94 14.65 14.24 -4.06
N ARG A 95 15.69 14.46 -4.85
CA ARG A 95 17.05 14.06 -4.49
C ARG A 95 17.50 14.69 -3.17
N HIS A 96 17.25 15.99 -2.94
CA HIS A 96 17.57 16.65 -1.66
C HIS A 96 16.84 16.01 -0.48
N VAL A 97 15.58 15.65 -0.62
CA VAL A 97 14.83 14.93 0.42
C VAL A 97 15.49 13.58 0.71
N LEU A 98 15.83 12.81 -0.32
CA LEU A 98 16.48 11.50 -0.19
C LEU A 98 17.87 11.60 0.45
N ASP A 99 18.68 12.60 0.07
CA ASP A 99 19.99 12.85 0.67
C ASP A 99 19.88 13.18 2.18
N SER A 100 18.85 13.95 2.57
CA SER A 100 18.58 14.20 3.99
C SER A 100 18.17 12.93 4.75
N ILE A 101 17.41 12.05 4.11
CA ILE A 101 17.04 10.74 4.68
C ILE A 101 18.30 9.88 4.87
N CYS A 102 19.16 9.80 3.83
CA CYS A 102 20.45 9.10 3.94
C CYS A 102 21.29 9.61 5.10
N PHE A 103 21.35 10.93 5.29
CA PHE A 103 22.06 11.54 6.41
C PHE A 103 21.50 11.06 7.74
N TYR A 104 20.18 11.10 7.97
CA TYR A 104 19.56 10.63 9.20
C TYR A 104 19.77 9.13 9.45
N LEU A 105 19.68 8.31 8.41
CA LEU A 105 19.92 6.88 8.51
C LEU A 105 21.38 6.57 8.90
N LYS A 106 22.36 7.29 8.31
CA LYS A 106 23.78 7.17 8.68
C LYS A 106 24.03 7.58 10.14
N GLN A 107 23.31 8.59 10.65
CA GLN A 107 23.33 9.00 12.05
C GLN A 107 22.52 8.10 13.00
N LYS A 108 21.92 7.00 12.47
CA LYS A 108 21.09 6.04 13.23
C LYS A 108 19.91 6.70 13.95
N VAL A 109 19.32 7.74 13.37
CA VAL A 109 18.12 8.38 13.91
C VAL A 109 16.94 7.41 13.84
N GLN A 110 16.35 7.08 15.00
CA GLN A 110 15.22 6.13 15.12
C GLN A 110 13.88 6.81 15.43
N CYS A 111 13.75 8.10 15.16
CA CYS A 111 12.53 8.86 15.42
C CYS A 111 11.45 8.54 14.37
N SER A 112 10.38 7.85 14.79
CA SER A 112 9.25 7.48 13.90
C SER A 112 8.58 8.72 13.29
N HIS A 113 8.40 9.80 14.06
CA HIS A 113 7.81 11.05 13.56
C HIS A 113 8.66 11.71 12.46
N MET A 114 9.98 11.64 12.57
CA MET A 114 10.89 12.11 11.52
C MET A 114 10.67 11.33 10.23
N HIS A 115 10.57 10.01 10.31
CA HIS A 115 10.32 9.15 9.14
C HIS A 115 8.96 9.43 8.51
N GLU A 116 7.92 9.63 9.32
CA GLU A 116 6.58 10.00 8.83
C GLU A 116 6.57 11.37 8.14
N LEU A 117 7.29 12.36 8.68
CA LEU A 117 7.42 13.68 8.05
C LEU A 117 8.16 13.58 6.70
N LYS A 118 9.25 12.81 6.63
CA LYS A 118 9.99 12.59 5.38
C LYS A 118 9.15 11.84 4.34
N GLN A 119 8.36 10.88 4.77
CA GLN A 119 7.40 10.22 3.87
C GLN A 119 6.39 11.22 3.30
N LYS A 120 5.80 12.08 4.13
CA LYS A 120 4.86 13.13 3.68
C LYS A 120 5.55 14.10 2.72
N GLU A 121 6.78 14.51 3.02
CA GLU A 121 7.57 15.41 2.17
C GLU A 121 7.79 14.81 0.77
N ILE A 122 8.16 13.52 0.67
CA ILE A 122 8.29 12.81 -0.61
C ILE A 122 6.99 12.90 -1.43
N PHE A 123 5.84 12.62 -0.80
CA PHE A 123 4.54 12.69 -1.51
C PHE A 123 4.14 14.12 -1.89
N MET A 124 4.52 15.13 -1.10
CA MET A 124 4.33 16.54 -1.48
C MET A 124 5.18 16.91 -2.69
N VAL A 125 6.43 16.45 -2.76
CA VAL A 125 7.31 16.64 -3.92
C VAL A 125 6.72 15.97 -5.15
N PHE A 126 6.15 14.77 -5.04
CA PHE A 126 5.46 14.11 -6.16
C PHE A 126 4.33 14.98 -6.73
N GLY A 127 3.49 15.54 -5.87
CA GLY A 127 2.38 16.40 -6.31
C GLY A 127 2.78 17.77 -6.84
N THR A 128 4.01 18.22 -6.55
CA THR A 128 4.45 19.58 -6.90
C THR A 128 5.37 19.61 -8.12
N PHE A 129 6.26 18.63 -8.25
CA PHE A 129 7.37 18.68 -9.24
C PHE A 129 7.26 17.66 -10.37
N TYR A 130 6.35 16.69 -10.27
CA TYR A 130 6.11 15.74 -11.36
C TYR A 130 4.82 16.09 -12.10
N ASN A 131 4.82 15.85 -13.41
CA ASN A 131 3.60 16.03 -14.17
C ASN A 131 2.57 14.94 -13.82
N ARG A 132 1.29 15.25 -14.05
CA ARG A 132 0.18 14.38 -13.67
C ARG A 132 0.18 13.05 -14.41
N THR A 133 0.54 13.05 -15.69
CA THR A 133 0.54 11.86 -16.53
C THR A 133 1.61 10.88 -16.09
N ASP A 134 2.84 11.34 -15.85
CA ASP A 134 3.94 10.51 -15.37
C ASP A 134 3.63 9.94 -14.00
N MET A 135 3.04 10.74 -13.11
CA MET A 135 2.66 10.30 -11.79
C MET A 135 1.51 9.30 -11.82
N ALA A 136 0.54 9.45 -12.74
CA ALA A 136 -0.52 8.48 -12.94
C ALA A 136 0.01 7.13 -13.42
N HIS A 137 0.93 7.12 -14.38
CA HIS A 137 1.62 5.90 -14.82
C HIS A 137 2.44 5.27 -13.70
N PHE A 138 3.20 6.07 -12.98
CA PHE A 138 4.03 5.59 -11.87
C PHE A 138 3.23 4.96 -10.74
N LEU A 139 2.08 5.55 -10.40
CA LEU A 139 1.20 5.06 -9.33
C LEU A 139 0.18 4.01 -9.81
N MET A 140 0.08 3.76 -11.12
CA MET A 140 -0.86 2.79 -11.70
C MET A 140 -0.81 1.40 -11.02
N PRO A 141 0.35 0.84 -10.65
CA PRO A 141 0.41 -0.46 -9.97
C PRO A 141 -0.35 -0.51 -8.64
N ILE A 142 -0.53 0.62 -7.96
CA ILE A 142 -1.26 0.71 -6.68
C ILE A 142 -2.64 1.36 -6.80
N THR A 143 -2.85 2.22 -7.79
CA THR A 143 -4.17 2.84 -8.06
C THR A 143 -5.06 1.94 -8.89
N GLY A 144 -4.45 1.06 -9.69
CA GLY A 144 -5.14 0.20 -10.66
C GLY A 144 -5.57 0.98 -11.90
N ARG A 145 -6.02 0.22 -12.92
CA ARG A 145 -6.52 0.80 -14.18
C ARG A 145 -7.90 1.45 -14.07
N ASP A 146 -8.56 1.26 -12.94
CA ASP A 146 -9.90 1.77 -12.68
C ASP A 146 -9.93 2.42 -11.29
N PRO A 147 -9.49 3.70 -11.18
CA PRO A 147 -9.49 4.42 -9.91
C PRO A 147 -10.90 4.58 -9.33
N ASN A 148 -11.94 4.61 -10.17
CA ASN A 148 -13.33 4.65 -9.74
C ASN A 148 -13.72 3.34 -9.03
N PHE A 149 -13.24 2.18 -9.51
CA PHE A 149 -13.45 0.90 -8.85
C PHE A 149 -12.80 0.86 -7.47
N LYS A 150 -11.59 1.40 -7.34
CA LYS A 150 -10.88 1.44 -6.06
C LYS A 150 -11.60 2.31 -5.05
N SER A 151 -12.00 3.52 -5.44
CA SER A 151 -12.78 4.43 -4.58
C SER A 151 -14.11 3.79 -4.17
N PHE A 152 -14.83 3.20 -5.12
CA PHE A 152 -16.05 2.46 -4.86
C PHE A 152 -15.85 1.35 -3.80
N VAL A 153 -14.78 0.56 -3.91
CA VAL A 153 -14.49 -0.50 -2.93
C VAL A 153 -14.21 0.09 -1.56
N LEU A 154 -13.37 1.13 -1.48
CA LEU A 154 -12.99 1.77 -0.22
C LEU A 154 -14.18 2.42 0.51
N GLU A 155 -15.13 2.97 -0.21
CA GLU A 155 -16.34 3.59 0.35
C GLU A 155 -17.35 2.57 0.85
N ASN A 156 -17.41 1.39 0.21
CA ASN A 156 -18.52 0.45 0.43
C ASN A 156 -18.15 -0.81 1.21
N TYR A 157 -16.86 -1.20 1.34
CA TYR A 157 -16.46 -2.51 1.88
C TYR A 157 -16.93 -2.81 3.31
N LEU A 158 -17.17 -1.79 4.13
CA LEU A 158 -17.65 -1.97 5.51
C LEU A 158 -19.13 -2.37 5.58
N GLN A 159 -19.92 -2.01 4.56
CA GLN A 159 -21.36 -2.22 4.52
C GLN A 159 -21.75 -3.51 3.81
N ILE A 160 -20.83 -4.14 3.10
CA ILE A 160 -21.07 -5.30 2.25
C ILE A 160 -21.02 -6.61 3.06
N ARG A 161 -22.03 -7.45 2.89
CA ARG A 161 -22.12 -8.75 3.57
C ARG A 161 -21.43 -9.89 2.80
N ASN A 162 -21.43 -9.80 1.47
CA ASN A 162 -20.82 -10.83 0.61
C ASN A 162 -20.39 -10.25 -0.76
N ILE A 163 -19.56 -11.00 -1.47
CA ILE A 163 -18.99 -10.57 -2.75
C ILE A 163 -20.05 -10.41 -3.83
N LYS A 164 -21.10 -11.23 -3.81
CA LYS A 164 -22.21 -11.14 -4.76
C LYS A 164 -22.91 -9.77 -4.67
N GLN A 165 -23.22 -9.35 -3.45
CA GLN A 165 -23.80 -8.02 -3.20
C GLN A 165 -22.85 -6.91 -3.66
N PHE A 166 -21.54 -7.07 -3.46
CA PHE A 166 -20.53 -6.10 -3.87
C PHE A 166 -20.51 -5.95 -5.40
N ALA A 167 -20.48 -7.07 -6.11
CA ALA A 167 -20.53 -7.08 -7.57
C ALA A 167 -21.83 -6.47 -8.11
N GLN A 168 -22.97 -6.77 -7.50
CA GLN A 168 -24.26 -6.20 -7.85
C GLN A 168 -24.29 -4.68 -7.68
N LEU A 169 -23.75 -4.17 -6.56
CA LEU A 169 -23.69 -2.73 -6.30
C LEU A 169 -22.77 -2.01 -7.33
N TYR A 170 -21.77 -2.68 -7.85
CA TYR A 170 -20.91 -2.17 -8.92
C TYR A 170 -21.44 -2.51 -10.34
N HIS A 171 -22.66 -3.00 -10.45
CA HIS A 171 -23.33 -3.37 -11.72
C HIS A 171 -22.51 -4.30 -12.62
N CYS A 172 -21.85 -5.30 -12.02
CA CYS A 172 -21.07 -6.29 -12.78
C CYS A 172 -21.27 -7.73 -12.25
N SER A 173 -20.82 -8.73 -13.02
CA SER A 173 -20.80 -10.11 -12.56
C SER A 173 -19.74 -10.34 -11.48
N GLU A 174 -19.94 -11.32 -10.58
CA GLU A 174 -18.94 -11.68 -9.56
C GLU A 174 -17.58 -12.04 -10.18
N ARG A 175 -17.56 -12.69 -11.33
CA ARG A 175 -16.32 -13.03 -12.05
C ARG A 175 -15.58 -11.75 -12.50
N SER A 176 -16.30 -10.80 -13.06
CA SER A 176 -15.74 -9.51 -13.48
C SER A 176 -15.24 -8.69 -12.28
N PHE A 177 -16.04 -8.67 -11.19
CA PHE A 177 -15.66 -8.02 -9.95
C PHE A 177 -14.37 -8.60 -9.36
N ASN A 178 -14.29 -9.93 -9.22
CA ASN A 178 -13.11 -10.61 -8.69
C ASN A 178 -11.86 -10.33 -9.54
N ARG A 179 -12.00 -10.32 -10.89
CA ARG A 179 -10.88 -9.99 -11.80
C ARG A 179 -10.42 -8.55 -11.62
N LYS A 180 -11.34 -7.58 -11.60
CA LYS A 180 -11.04 -6.17 -11.35
C LYS A 180 -10.42 -5.98 -9.96
N PHE A 181 -10.99 -6.64 -8.95
CA PHE A 181 -10.50 -6.56 -7.59
C PHE A 181 -9.06 -7.06 -7.47
N LYS A 182 -8.76 -8.23 -8.06
CA LYS A 182 -7.41 -8.78 -8.08
C LYS A 182 -6.42 -7.87 -8.81
N SER A 183 -6.85 -7.25 -9.90
CA SER A 183 -6.03 -6.27 -10.64
C SER A 183 -5.74 -5.00 -9.84
N CYS A 184 -6.71 -4.50 -9.04
CA CYS A 184 -6.58 -3.24 -8.30
C CYS A 184 -5.95 -3.40 -6.91
N PHE A 185 -6.20 -4.53 -6.23
CA PHE A 185 -5.80 -4.74 -4.84
C PHE A 185 -4.78 -5.86 -4.67
N HIS A 186 -4.42 -6.57 -5.74
CA HIS A 186 -3.47 -7.69 -5.77
C HIS A 186 -3.79 -8.80 -4.75
N ASP A 187 -5.09 -8.92 -4.39
CA ASP A 187 -5.61 -9.88 -3.42
C ASP A 187 -7.04 -10.27 -3.81
N THR A 188 -7.58 -11.31 -3.19
CA THR A 188 -9.00 -11.65 -3.33
C THR A 188 -9.86 -10.68 -2.50
N PRO A 189 -11.10 -10.36 -2.94
CA PRO A 189 -11.99 -9.50 -2.16
C PRO A 189 -12.18 -9.98 -0.72
N TYR A 190 -12.37 -11.29 -0.52
CA TYR A 190 -12.55 -11.89 0.80
C TYR A 190 -11.35 -11.66 1.71
N ASN A 191 -10.15 -12.00 1.26
CA ASN A 191 -8.93 -11.83 2.06
C ASN A 191 -8.66 -10.36 2.37
N TRP A 192 -8.84 -9.51 1.38
CA TRP A 192 -8.61 -8.07 1.53
C TRP A 192 -9.56 -7.45 2.56
N ILE A 193 -10.88 -7.71 2.46
CA ILE A 193 -11.89 -7.24 3.43
C ILE A 193 -11.56 -7.74 4.84
N LEU A 194 -11.18 -9.02 4.95
CA LEU A 194 -10.82 -9.62 6.22
C LEU A 194 -9.56 -8.98 6.83
N ASN A 195 -8.57 -8.61 6.01
CA ASN A 195 -7.38 -7.89 6.43
C ASN A 195 -7.72 -6.46 6.89
N GLN A 196 -8.60 -5.75 6.17
CA GLN A 196 -9.08 -4.43 6.60
C GLN A 196 -9.82 -4.50 7.94
N LYS A 197 -10.75 -5.47 8.09
CA LYS A 197 -11.44 -5.72 9.35
C LYS A 197 -10.44 -5.96 10.50
N THR A 198 -9.42 -6.78 10.28
CA THR A 198 -8.37 -7.05 11.27
C THR A 198 -7.60 -5.79 11.64
N ARG A 199 -7.30 -4.92 10.68
CA ARG A 199 -6.61 -3.65 10.89
C ARG A 199 -7.44 -2.69 11.76
N HIS A 200 -8.73 -2.55 11.47
CA HIS A 200 -9.65 -1.75 12.30
C HIS A 200 -9.76 -2.29 13.73
N ILE A 201 -9.88 -3.61 13.88
CA ILE A 201 -9.89 -4.27 15.20
C ILE A 201 -8.61 -3.95 15.98
N LYS A 202 -7.43 -4.03 15.35
CA LYS A 202 -6.16 -3.65 15.98
C LYS A 202 -6.19 -2.20 16.47
N GLY A 203 -6.66 -1.27 15.65
CA GLY A 203 -6.80 0.14 16.01
C GLY A 203 -7.71 0.35 17.22
N GLN A 204 -8.87 -0.31 17.26
CA GLN A 204 -9.77 -0.21 18.41
C GLN A 204 -9.23 -0.92 19.65
N LEU A 205 -8.55 -2.06 19.52
CA LEU A 205 -7.89 -2.73 20.63
C LEU A 205 -6.79 -1.87 21.27
N ALA A 206 -6.09 -1.05 20.50
CA ALA A 206 -5.09 -0.12 21.00
C ALA A 206 -5.69 0.96 21.91
N ASN A 207 -6.96 1.32 21.70
CA ASN A 207 -7.69 2.22 22.60
C ASN A 207 -8.25 1.44 23.80
N ARG A 208 -7.63 1.62 24.97
CA ARG A 208 -8.01 0.92 26.19
C ARG A 208 -9.37 1.34 26.78
N ASN A 209 -9.85 2.52 26.41
CA ASN A 209 -11.13 3.03 26.89
C ASN A 209 -12.33 2.30 26.27
N ILE A 210 -12.14 1.56 25.18
CA ILE A 210 -13.20 0.78 24.54
C ILE A 210 -13.21 -0.64 25.11
N PRO A 211 -14.29 -1.12 25.73
CA PRO A 211 -14.41 -2.49 26.22
C PRO A 211 -14.23 -3.51 25.08
N ILE A 212 -13.56 -4.64 25.36
CA ILE A 212 -13.35 -5.71 24.36
C ILE A 212 -14.69 -6.27 23.86
N SER A 213 -15.69 -6.37 24.73
CA SER A 213 -17.05 -6.78 24.39
C SER A 213 -17.74 -5.82 23.41
N GLU A 214 -17.48 -4.53 23.55
CA GLU A 214 -17.99 -3.51 22.64
C GLU A 214 -17.35 -3.60 21.26
N ILE A 215 -16.04 -3.83 21.18
CA ILE A 215 -15.34 -4.09 19.93
C ILE A 215 -15.94 -5.31 19.23
N ALA A 216 -16.14 -6.42 19.95
CA ALA A 216 -16.76 -7.61 19.40
C ALA A 216 -18.15 -7.33 18.80
N ARG A 217 -18.96 -6.52 19.49
CA ARG A 217 -20.29 -6.11 19.03
C ARG A 217 -20.23 -5.20 17.80
N THR A 218 -19.36 -4.20 17.81
CA THR A 218 -19.16 -3.25 16.68
C THR A 218 -18.77 -3.98 15.40
N PHE A 219 -17.97 -5.04 15.50
CA PHE A 219 -17.59 -5.85 14.34
C PHE A 219 -18.52 -7.05 14.09
N HIS A 220 -19.70 -7.08 14.71
CA HIS A 220 -20.73 -8.10 14.50
C HIS A 220 -20.26 -9.54 14.74
N PHE A 221 -19.43 -9.77 15.77
CA PHE A 221 -19.12 -11.12 16.20
C PHE A 221 -20.28 -11.73 17.01
N ALA A 222 -20.60 -12.99 16.72
CA ALA A 222 -21.71 -13.70 17.35
C ALA A 222 -21.54 -13.87 18.88
N SER A 223 -20.30 -13.91 19.36
CA SER A 223 -19.98 -14.00 20.79
C SER A 223 -18.55 -13.48 21.08
N PRO A 224 -18.25 -13.12 22.34
CA PRO A 224 -16.89 -12.80 22.77
C PRO A 224 -15.89 -13.93 22.52
N SER A 225 -16.32 -15.18 22.67
CA SER A 225 -15.49 -16.37 22.37
C SER A 225 -15.14 -16.44 20.89
N HIS A 226 -16.11 -16.19 20.01
CA HIS A 226 -15.87 -16.13 18.55
C HIS A 226 -14.89 -15.01 18.20
N PHE A 227 -15.01 -13.84 18.83
CA PHE A 227 -14.06 -12.74 18.65
C PHE A 227 -12.65 -13.11 19.12
N THR A 228 -12.52 -13.76 20.28
CA THR A 228 -11.24 -14.22 20.81
C THR A 228 -10.59 -15.24 19.89
N THR A 229 -11.35 -16.20 19.35
CA THR A 229 -10.88 -17.19 18.38
C THR A 229 -10.41 -16.51 17.10
N TYR A 230 -11.15 -15.52 16.60
CA TYR A 230 -10.76 -14.72 15.45
C TYR A 230 -9.42 -13.99 15.68
N CYS A 231 -9.27 -13.33 16.84
CA CYS A 231 -8.03 -12.63 17.18
C CYS A 231 -6.84 -13.59 17.27
N LYS A 232 -6.97 -14.73 17.94
CA LYS A 232 -5.93 -15.76 17.96
C LYS A 232 -5.53 -16.19 16.55
N LYS A 233 -6.50 -16.45 15.67
CA LYS A 233 -6.25 -16.87 14.30
C LYS A 233 -5.56 -15.79 13.45
N ARG A 234 -5.91 -14.51 13.65
CA ARG A 234 -5.46 -13.40 12.80
C ARG A 234 -4.31 -12.57 13.37
N LEU A 235 -4.22 -12.47 14.67
CA LEU A 235 -3.20 -11.69 15.37
C LEU A 235 -2.16 -12.57 16.06
N GLY A 236 -2.43 -13.88 16.19
CA GLY A 236 -1.60 -14.82 16.91
C GLY A 236 -1.78 -14.78 18.43
N ILE A 237 -2.56 -13.83 18.96
CA ILE A 237 -2.77 -13.59 20.40
C ILE A 237 -4.22 -13.20 20.69
N THR A 238 -4.63 -13.30 21.95
CA THR A 238 -5.96 -12.87 22.39
C THR A 238 -6.10 -11.34 22.40
N PRO A 239 -7.33 -10.79 22.42
CA PRO A 239 -7.56 -9.35 22.56
C PRO A 239 -6.90 -8.76 23.81
N SER A 240 -6.93 -9.46 24.94
CA SER A 240 -6.33 -9.03 26.21
C SER A 240 -4.80 -9.00 26.11
N GLU A 241 -4.19 -10.08 25.65
CA GLU A 241 -2.74 -10.17 25.41
C GLU A 241 -2.26 -9.09 24.43
N PHE A 242 -3.07 -8.78 23.39
CA PHE A 242 -2.75 -7.70 22.46
C PHE A 242 -2.66 -6.35 23.17
N ARG A 243 -3.59 -6.03 24.07
CA ARG A 243 -3.57 -4.81 24.89
C ARG A 243 -2.38 -4.72 25.83
N GLU A 244 -2.03 -5.83 26.47
CA GLU A 244 -0.87 -5.91 27.35
C GLU A 244 0.44 -5.66 26.58
N LYS A 245 0.55 -6.24 25.39
CA LYS A 245 1.74 -6.09 24.53
C LYS A 245 1.99 -4.66 24.03
N ILE A 246 0.93 -3.88 23.82
CA ILE A 246 1.05 -2.47 23.41
C ILE A 246 1.37 -1.54 24.60
N ALA A 247 1.19 -2.03 25.83
CA ALA A 247 1.44 -1.26 27.05
C ALA A 247 2.89 -1.26 27.52
N LYS A 248 3.71 -2.16 26.95
CA LYS A 248 5.15 -2.25 27.16
C LYS A 248 5.89 -1.53 26.04
#